data_18d33fc322ea4b8745124928ce90d537
#
_entry.id   18d33fc322ea4b8745124928ce90d537
#
_cell.length_a   1.000
_cell.length_b   1.000
_cell.length_c   1.000
_cell.angle_alpha   90.00
_cell.angle_beta   90.00
_cell.angle_gamma   90.00
#
_symmetry.space_group_name_H-M   'P 1'
#
loop_
_entity.id
_entity.type
_entity.pdbx_description
1 polymer ?
#
loop_
_entity_poly.entity_id
_entity_poly.type
_entity_poly.pdbx_seq_one_letter_code
_entity_poly.pdbx_strand_id
1 'polypeptide(L)'
;MKKRTKHLCSAGFAIALLIMIYNRVNDSATSASMSRRIDKTPVKPPNITDTDIKAFLNNTTPRAQPRKGYIVYDCDEQNPGDCGGWSDRMSGMFSAYVISVLLQKHFLIRYTKSGNLEDFLSPTTTDWRYNSSILEGKSWGYRDFFIKVPDAIKKRNLTGLHNLFSKDVNFVRFNWDFTQHFRKFTEAQNVIPWILELHYADLYSTFFHTLFKPTKSIDEEVKMVVEKAPKLACAQIRMGGSATIPGDDIHTTESQLKDIWIMLKVLESKNYNIFVATDSKYVRDQAKLFLNNLLEAKGRILHIDWNPKGDGLASGYRRVVVDFFVLTKCDVLILTKSGFGIMAAYLNTNVTEMYCLTQDGLMPCSRYTIHDYYPGDLLSPY
;
A
#
# COMPACT_ATOMS: atom_id res chain seq x y z
N MET A 1 46.58 11.08 -28.55
CA MET A 1 46.62 11.23 -27.09
C MET A 1 45.44 12.04 -26.56
N LYS A 2 44.22 11.51 -26.49
CA LYS A 2 43.05 12.22 -25.92
C LYS A 2 41.97 11.20 -25.43
N LYS A 3 42.33 10.19 -24.61
CA LYS A 3 41.35 9.23 -24.06
C LYS A 3 41.59 8.83 -22.60
N ARG A 4 42.44 9.50 -21.83
CA ARG A 4 42.76 9.12 -20.44
C ARG A 4 42.21 10.04 -19.33
N THR A 5 41.53 11.14 -19.67
CA THR A 5 41.13 12.15 -18.65
C THR A 5 39.71 12.00 -18.12
N LYS A 6 38.87 11.12 -18.67
CA LYS A 6 37.46 10.96 -18.20
C LYS A 6 37.27 9.99 -17.05
N HIS A 7 38.22 9.12 -16.74
CA HIS A 7 38.08 8.17 -15.63
C HIS A 7 38.59 8.66 -14.27
N LEU A 8 39.38 9.72 -14.25
CA LEU A 8 39.91 10.29 -12.99
C LEU A 8 38.91 11.21 -12.26
N CYS A 9 37.96 11.82 -12.97
CA CYS A 9 36.92 12.65 -12.33
C CYS A 9 35.87 11.81 -11.56
N SER A 10 35.54 10.59 -11.99
CA SER A 10 34.55 9.75 -11.33
C SER A 10 35.05 9.14 -10.02
N ALA A 11 36.32 8.78 -9.95
CA ALA A 11 36.92 8.24 -8.73
C ALA A 11 37.10 9.31 -7.65
N GLY A 12 37.45 10.54 -8.02
CA GLY A 12 37.55 11.65 -7.06
C GLY A 12 36.23 12.04 -6.40
N PHE A 13 35.15 11.96 -7.18
CA PHE A 13 33.81 12.27 -6.64
C PHE A 13 33.32 11.20 -5.68
N ALA A 14 33.59 9.91 -5.95
CA ALA A 14 33.25 8.81 -5.06
C ALA A 14 34.01 8.87 -3.74
N ILE A 15 35.30 9.22 -3.77
CA ILE A 15 36.13 9.36 -2.55
C ILE A 15 35.70 10.59 -1.74
N ALA A 16 35.37 11.72 -2.38
CA ALA A 16 34.88 12.91 -1.68
C ALA A 16 33.52 12.64 -1.02
N LEU A 17 32.64 11.87 -1.67
CA LEU A 17 31.34 11.47 -1.11
C LEU A 17 31.52 10.53 0.10
N LEU A 18 32.46 9.58 0.03
CA LEU A 18 32.78 8.67 1.14
C LEU A 18 33.37 9.43 2.35
N ILE A 19 34.21 10.43 2.12
CA ILE A 19 34.77 11.27 3.20
C ILE A 19 33.67 12.14 3.82
N MET A 20 32.77 12.71 3.04
CA MET A 20 31.62 13.46 3.57
C MET A 20 30.65 12.55 4.36
N ILE A 21 30.42 11.32 3.91
CA ILE A 21 29.62 10.33 4.63
C ILE A 21 30.30 9.95 5.96
N TYR A 22 31.60 9.69 5.94
CA TYR A 22 32.38 9.35 7.13
C TYR A 22 32.37 10.47 8.17
N ASN A 23 32.55 11.72 7.74
CA ASN A 23 32.55 12.88 8.63
C ASN A 23 31.15 13.14 9.21
N ARG A 24 30.07 13.00 8.45
CA ARG A 24 28.70 13.14 8.97
C ARG A 24 28.27 12.02 9.91
N VAL A 25 28.73 10.78 9.69
CA VAL A 25 28.47 9.67 10.62
C VAL A 25 29.18 9.92 11.96
N ASN A 26 30.38 10.48 11.96
CA ASN A 26 31.10 10.86 13.18
C ASN A 26 30.50 12.10 13.87
N ASP A 27 30.02 13.08 13.10
CA ASP A 27 29.33 14.25 13.66
C ASP A 27 27.95 13.92 14.24
N SER A 28 27.26 12.91 13.72
CA SER A 28 25.98 12.45 14.28
C SER A 28 26.13 11.68 15.59
N ALA A 29 27.32 11.13 15.88
CA ALA A 29 27.64 10.52 17.17
C ALA A 29 27.77 11.55 18.31
N THR A 30 27.89 12.84 17.98
CA THR A 30 28.01 13.95 18.96
C THR A 30 26.71 14.73 19.17
N SER A 31 25.63 14.47 18.40
CA SER A 31 24.37 15.19 18.56
C SER A 31 23.41 14.54 19.57
N ALA A 32 23.82 14.52 20.83
CA ALA A 32 22.92 14.29 21.97
C ALA A 32 21.84 15.41 22.15
N SER A 33 21.71 16.34 21.20
CA SER A 33 20.77 17.47 21.24
C SER A 33 19.46 17.24 20.49
N MET A 34 19.31 16.15 19.73
CA MET A 34 18.12 15.85 18.94
C MET A 34 17.05 15.05 19.71
N SER A 35 17.34 14.68 20.96
CA SER A 35 16.50 13.82 21.82
C SER A 35 15.37 14.52 22.56
N ARG A 36 15.05 15.82 22.31
CA ARG A 36 14.11 16.55 23.19
C ARG A 36 12.76 16.95 22.60
N ARG A 37 12.28 16.35 21.52
CA ARG A 37 10.98 16.77 20.94
C ARG A 37 9.97 15.68 20.58
N ILE A 38 10.16 14.42 20.91
CA ILE A 38 9.11 13.41 20.65
C ILE A 38 8.96 12.51 21.87
N ASP A 39 8.41 13.06 22.94
CA ASP A 39 7.77 12.26 23.99
C ASP A 39 6.26 12.18 23.72
N LYS A 40 5.91 11.62 22.57
CA LYS A 40 4.59 11.02 22.36
C LYS A 40 4.79 9.53 22.42
N THR A 41 4.72 8.98 23.65
CA THR A 41 4.48 7.56 23.83
C THR A 41 3.39 7.12 22.86
N PRO A 42 3.63 6.10 22.01
CA PRO A 42 2.58 5.60 21.13
C PRO A 42 1.41 5.22 22.03
N VAL A 43 0.25 5.81 21.79
CA VAL A 43 -1.00 5.42 22.45
C VAL A 43 -1.16 3.94 22.14
N LYS A 44 -0.98 3.11 23.17
CA LYS A 44 -1.16 1.67 23.06
C LYS A 44 -2.62 1.47 22.66
N PRO A 45 -2.93 0.82 21.52
CA PRO A 45 -4.30 0.58 21.15
C PRO A 45 -5.00 -0.20 22.27
N PRO A 46 -6.31 -0.08 22.44
CA PRO A 46 -7.06 -0.90 23.39
C PRO A 46 -6.70 -2.37 23.16
N ASN A 47 -6.67 -3.17 24.22
CA ASN A 47 -6.22 -4.57 24.23
C ASN A 47 -7.14 -5.50 23.41
N ILE A 48 -7.42 -5.17 22.15
CA ILE A 48 -8.11 -6.04 21.22
C ILE A 48 -7.04 -6.98 20.64
N THR A 49 -7.20 -8.26 20.91
CA THR A 49 -6.27 -9.29 20.44
C THR A 49 -6.67 -9.77 19.04
N ASP A 50 -5.71 -10.31 18.28
CA ASP A 50 -6.01 -11.01 17.02
C ASP A 50 -7.06 -12.11 17.19
N THR A 51 -7.14 -12.69 18.39
CA THR A 51 -8.15 -13.68 18.76
C THR A 51 -9.54 -13.04 18.82
N ASP A 52 -9.67 -11.84 19.35
CA ASP A 52 -10.94 -11.10 19.41
C ASP A 52 -11.41 -10.71 18.02
N ILE A 53 -10.48 -10.27 17.17
CA ILE A 53 -10.77 -9.96 15.77
C ILE A 53 -11.18 -11.22 15.01
N LYS A 54 -10.48 -12.34 15.18
CA LYS A 54 -10.83 -13.63 14.56
C LYS A 54 -12.16 -14.17 15.09
N ALA A 55 -12.40 -14.11 16.40
CA ALA A 55 -13.66 -14.50 16.99
C ALA A 55 -14.81 -13.63 16.48
N PHE A 56 -14.57 -12.34 16.33
CA PHE A 56 -15.53 -11.43 15.74
C PHE A 56 -15.77 -11.74 14.25
N LEU A 57 -14.74 -11.91 13.45
CA LEU A 57 -14.85 -12.30 12.03
C LEU A 57 -15.58 -13.63 11.86
N ASN A 58 -15.39 -14.57 12.78
CA ASN A 58 -16.11 -15.85 12.80
C ASN A 58 -17.55 -15.70 13.30
N ASN A 59 -17.82 -14.76 14.21
CA ASN A 59 -19.16 -14.53 14.79
C ASN A 59 -19.98 -13.51 13.99
N THR A 60 -19.35 -12.65 13.17
CA THR A 60 -20.02 -11.71 12.25
C THR A 60 -20.37 -12.32 10.89
N THR A 61 -20.31 -13.64 10.75
CA THR A 61 -21.31 -14.24 9.87
C THR A 61 -22.65 -13.89 10.52
N PRO A 62 -23.39 -12.88 10.04
CA PRO A 62 -24.71 -12.59 10.60
C PRO A 62 -25.46 -13.91 10.55
N ARG A 63 -26.10 -14.31 11.64
CA ARG A 63 -27.15 -15.34 11.59
C ARG A 63 -28.13 -14.85 10.55
N ALA A 64 -27.96 -15.39 9.37
CA ALA A 64 -28.24 -14.75 8.13
C ALA A 64 -29.74 -14.66 7.92
N GLN A 65 -30.23 -13.46 7.90
CA GLN A 65 -31.17 -13.16 6.82
C GLN A 65 -30.41 -13.37 5.50
N PRO A 66 -30.95 -14.13 4.53
CA PRO A 66 -30.23 -14.39 3.29
C PRO A 66 -29.86 -13.04 2.65
N ARG A 67 -28.56 -12.84 2.44
CA ARG A 67 -28.07 -11.61 1.80
C ARG A 67 -28.76 -11.45 0.45
N LYS A 68 -29.40 -10.31 0.22
CA LYS A 68 -30.14 -10.04 -1.03
C LYS A 68 -29.33 -9.09 -1.92
N GLY A 69 -28.83 -9.62 -3.05
CA GLY A 69 -28.12 -8.86 -4.05
C GLY A 69 -26.61 -8.73 -3.78
N TYR A 70 -25.95 -7.91 -4.59
CA TYR A 70 -24.51 -7.86 -4.68
C TYR A 70 -23.99 -6.41 -4.74
N ILE A 71 -22.84 -6.17 -4.10
CA ILE A 71 -21.95 -5.05 -4.38
C ILE A 71 -20.72 -5.64 -5.07
N VAL A 72 -20.43 -5.19 -6.27
CA VAL A 72 -19.30 -5.65 -7.09
C VAL A 72 -18.32 -4.51 -7.23
N TYR A 73 -17.15 -4.57 -6.59
CA TYR A 73 -16.07 -3.67 -6.93
C TYR A 73 -15.63 -3.93 -8.37
N ASP A 74 -15.52 -2.87 -9.16
CA ASP A 74 -15.34 -3.00 -10.59
C ASP A 74 -14.10 -2.25 -11.09
N CYS A 75 -13.11 -3.02 -11.52
CA CYS A 75 -11.92 -2.56 -12.21
C CYS A 75 -11.68 -3.44 -13.45
N ASP A 76 -12.66 -3.44 -14.35
CA ASP A 76 -12.65 -4.27 -15.56
C ASP A 76 -11.93 -3.55 -16.70
N GLU A 77 -11.18 -4.30 -17.51
CA GLU A 77 -10.48 -3.79 -18.68
C GLU A 77 -11.42 -3.19 -19.71
N GLN A 78 -12.65 -3.70 -19.80
CA GLN A 78 -13.68 -3.18 -20.70
C GLN A 78 -14.26 -1.83 -20.25
N ASN A 79 -14.06 -1.45 -19.00
CA ASN A 79 -14.48 -0.14 -18.49
C ASN A 79 -13.48 0.94 -18.86
N PRO A 80 -13.91 2.04 -19.50
CA PRO A 80 -13.01 3.09 -19.95
C PRO A 80 -12.37 3.89 -18.81
N GLY A 81 -12.88 3.75 -17.59
CA GLY A 81 -12.40 4.48 -16.45
C GLY A 81 -11.12 3.92 -15.86
N ASP A 82 -10.40 4.77 -15.15
CA ASP A 82 -9.19 4.43 -14.43
C ASP A 82 -9.49 3.85 -13.04
N CYS A 83 -8.61 2.98 -12.56
CA CYS A 83 -8.75 2.37 -11.24
C CYS A 83 -7.67 2.84 -10.24
N GLY A 84 -6.78 3.73 -10.69
CA GLY A 84 -5.64 4.17 -9.87
C GLY A 84 -4.57 3.11 -9.63
N GLY A 85 -3.65 3.42 -8.75
CA GLY A 85 -2.56 2.56 -8.32
C GLY A 85 -3.03 1.36 -7.47
N TRP A 86 -2.10 0.52 -7.06
CA TRP A 86 -2.40 -0.67 -6.25
C TRP A 86 -3.14 -0.34 -4.95
N SER A 87 -2.65 0.66 -4.23
CA SER A 87 -3.26 1.09 -2.97
C SER A 87 -4.64 1.72 -3.13
N ASP A 88 -4.85 2.48 -4.21
CA ASP A 88 -6.15 3.09 -4.49
C ASP A 88 -7.21 2.02 -4.74
N ARG A 89 -6.84 0.98 -5.50
CA ARG A 89 -7.71 -0.19 -5.75
C ARG A 89 -8.03 -0.93 -4.46
N MET A 90 -7.05 -1.16 -3.59
CA MET A 90 -7.28 -1.79 -2.29
C MET A 90 -8.22 -0.95 -1.41
N SER A 91 -8.01 0.36 -1.35
CA SER A 91 -8.89 1.30 -0.63
C SER A 91 -10.32 1.26 -1.15
N GLY A 92 -10.46 1.22 -2.48
CA GLY A 92 -11.76 1.08 -3.13
C GLY A 92 -12.45 -0.25 -2.83
N MET A 93 -11.70 -1.36 -2.84
CA MET A 93 -12.23 -2.69 -2.47
C MET A 93 -12.69 -2.72 -1.03
N PHE A 94 -11.93 -2.16 -0.09
CA PHE A 94 -12.32 -2.08 1.33
C PHE A 94 -13.56 -1.23 1.51
N SER A 95 -13.66 -0.09 0.84
CA SER A 95 -14.86 0.75 0.86
C SER A 95 -16.09 0.01 0.33
N ALA A 96 -15.96 -0.69 -0.79
CA ALA A 96 -17.03 -1.50 -1.37
C ALA A 96 -17.43 -2.68 -0.45
N TYR A 97 -16.44 -3.30 0.19
CA TYR A 97 -16.67 -4.36 1.18
C TYR A 97 -17.49 -3.84 2.38
N VAL A 98 -17.10 -2.72 2.98
CA VAL A 98 -17.87 -2.12 4.09
C VAL A 98 -19.29 -1.77 3.67
N ILE A 99 -19.49 -1.22 2.48
CA ILE A 99 -20.84 -0.97 1.93
C ILE A 99 -21.64 -2.28 1.83
N SER A 100 -21.02 -3.36 1.34
CA SER A 100 -21.71 -4.65 1.21
C SER A 100 -22.18 -5.18 2.56
N VAL A 101 -21.35 -5.03 3.60
CA VAL A 101 -21.67 -5.42 4.97
C VAL A 101 -22.82 -4.57 5.53
N LEU A 102 -22.75 -3.25 5.39
CA LEU A 102 -23.80 -2.32 5.85
C LEU A 102 -25.14 -2.58 5.18
N LEU A 103 -25.14 -2.93 3.91
CA LEU A 103 -26.35 -3.18 3.12
C LEU A 103 -26.79 -4.66 3.13
N GLN A 104 -26.08 -5.52 3.86
CA GLN A 104 -26.32 -6.97 3.91
C GLN A 104 -26.37 -7.61 2.50
N LYS A 105 -25.45 -7.18 1.62
CA LYS A 105 -25.27 -7.70 0.26
C LYS A 105 -24.02 -8.57 0.17
N HIS A 106 -23.96 -9.46 -0.81
CA HIS A 106 -22.73 -10.19 -1.12
C HIS A 106 -21.68 -9.24 -1.69
N PHE A 107 -20.42 -9.42 -1.30
CA PHE A 107 -19.29 -8.69 -1.86
C PHE A 107 -18.59 -9.51 -2.92
N LEU A 108 -18.38 -8.92 -4.11
CA LEU A 108 -17.61 -9.52 -5.19
C LEU A 108 -16.65 -8.50 -5.80
N ILE A 109 -15.63 -9.01 -6.50
CA ILE A 109 -14.62 -8.20 -7.19
C ILE A 109 -14.53 -8.66 -8.64
N ARG A 110 -14.79 -7.74 -9.57
CA ARG A 110 -14.49 -7.89 -10.99
C ARG A 110 -13.27 -7.05 -11.31
N TYR A 111 -12.12 -7.71 -11.48
CA TYR A 111 -10.85 -7.04 -11.68
C TYR A 111 -10.03 -7.77 -12.74
N THR A 112 -9.93 -7.18 -13.92
CA THR A 112 -9.16 -7.68 -15.06
C THR A 112 -8.15 -6.68 -15.59
N LYS A 113 -8.31 -5.40 -15.22
CA LYS A 113 -7.42 -4.33 -15.64
C LYS A 113 -6.07 -4.45 -14.95
N SER A 114 -5.01 -4.63 -15.71
CA SER A 114 -3.66 -4.95 -15.24
C SER A 114 -3.44 -6.41 -14.86
N GLY A 115 -4.24 -7.33 -15.41
CA GLY A 115 -4.25 -8.76 -15.12
C GLY A 115 -5.34 -9.16 -14.13
N ASN A 116 -5.68 -10.43 -14.10
CA ASN A 116 -6.68 -10.94 -13.16
C ASN A 116 -6.18 -10.84 -11.72
N LEU A 117 -7.02 -10.32 -10.83
CA LEU A 117 -6.69 -10.26 -9.40
C LEU A 117 -6.42 -11.67 -8.83
N GLU A 118 -7.11 -12.68 -9.33
CA GLU A 118 -6.97 -14.08 -8.92
C GLU A 118 -5.60 -14.70 -9.27
N ASP A 119 -4.85 -14.10 -10.20
CA ASP A 119 -3.46 -14.47 -10.47
C ASP A 119 -2.51 -14.08 -9.33
N PHE A 120 -2.90 -13.11 -8.53
CA PHE A 120 -2.09 -12.51 -7.47
C PHE A 120 -2.61 -12.81 -6.06
N LEU A 121 -3.93 -12.77 -5.88
CA LEU A 121 -4.60 -12.90 -4.59
C LEU A 121 -5.65 -14.02 -4.62
N SER A 122 -5.77 -14.71 -3.51
CA SER A 122 -6.81 -15.69 -3.26
C SER A 122 -7.74 -15.23 -2.15
N PRO A 123 -9.03 -15.59 -2.18
CA PRO A 123 -9.94 -15.29 -1.09
C PRO A 123 -9.54 -16.00 0.21
N THR A 124 -9.95 -15.41 1.34
CA THR A 124 -9.79 -15.97 2.67
C THR A 124 -11.16 -16.27 3.31
N THR A 125 -11.68 -15.36 4.13
CA THR A 125 -12.96 -15.54 4.81
C THR A 125 -14.15 -15.24 3.89
N THR A 126 -13.97 -14.28 2.96
CA THR A 126 -15.00 -13.89 1.99
C THR A 126 -14.59 -14.32 0.60
N ASP A 127 -15.39 -15.19 -0.03
CA ASP A 127 -15.19 -15.51 -1.45
C ASP A 127 -15.75 -14.35 -2.30
N TRP A 128 -14.84 -13.53 -2.79
CA TRP A 128 -15.13 -12.34 -3.57
C TRP A 128 -15.03 -12.55 -5.09
N ARG A 129 -14.80 -13.77 -5.56
CA ARG A 129 -14.63 -14.05 -6.97
C ARG A 129 -15.92 -13.78 -7.75
N TYR A 130 -15.81 -12.99 -8.79
CA TYR A 130 -16.93 -12.62 -9.63
C TYR A 130 -17.22 -13.68 -10.70
N ASN A 131 -18.50 -14.00 -10.88
CA ASN A 131 -18.98 -14.77 -12.02
C ASN A 131 -20.17 -14.07 -12.64
N SER A 132 -20.18 -13.92 -13.97
CA SER A 132 -21.25 -13.22 -14.71
C SER A 132 -22.63 -13.87 -14.59
N SER A 133 -22.72 -15.13 -14.21
CA SER A 133 -24.00 -15.83 -13.98
C SER A 133 -24.88 -15.16 -12.91
N ILE A 134 -24.27 -14.35 -12.03
CA ILE A 134 -25.06 -13.56 -11.05
C ILE A 134 -26.00 -12.55 -11.68
N LEU A 135 -25.81 -12.20 -12.95
CA LEU A 135 -26.64 -11.23 -13.67
C LEU A 135 -27.93 -11.83 -14.23
N GLU A 136 -28.01 -13.15 -14.31
CA GLU A 136 -29.16 -13.83 -14.91
C GLU A 136 -30.46 -13.48 -14.17
N GLY A 137 -31.42 -12.91 -14.92
CA GLY A 137 -32.74 -12.51 -14.39
C GLY A 137 -32.73 -11.39 -13.35
N LYS A 138 -31.61 -10.67 -13.17
CA LYS A 138 -31.46 -9.63 -12.15
C LYS A 138 -31.28 -8.24 -12.72
N SER A 139 -31.80 -7.26 -12.00
CA SER A 139 -31.53 -5.85 -12.28
C SER A 139 -30.10 -5.50 -11.89
N TRP A 140 -29.41 -4.73 -12.72
CA TRP A 140 -28.07 -4.26 -12.39
C TRP A 140 -27.89 -2.78 -12.66
N GLY A 141 -26.86 -2.18 -12.05
CA GLY A 141 -26.48 -0.78 -12.28
C GLY A 141 -25.01 -0.55 -11.97
N TYR A 142 -24.45 0.50 -12.56
CA TYR A 142 -23.07 0.92 -12.40
C TYR A 142 -22.99 2.30 -11.75
N ARG A 143 -22.05 2.48 -10.84
CA ARG A 143 -21.74 3.74 -10.18
C ARG A 143 -20.25 3.98 -10.16
N ASP A 144 -19.84 5.15 -10.63
CA ASP A 144 -18.47 5.60 -10.61
C ASP A 144 -18.30 6.71 -9.60
N PHE A 145 -17.45 6.45 -8.61
CA PHE A 145 -17.11 7.38 -7.54
C PHE A 145 -15.61 7.65 -7.50
N PHE A 146 -14.97 7.62 -8.66
CA PHE A 146 -13.53 7.82 -8.77
C PHE A 146 -13.05 9.15 -8.16
N ILE A 147 -13.80 10.23 -8.36
CA ILE A 147 -13.42 11.58 -7.92
C ILE A 147 -14.39 12.22 -6.92
N LYS A 148 -15.47 11.53 -6.55
CA LYS A 148 -16.53 12.14 -5.73
C LYS A 148 -17.09 11.19 -4.69
N VAL A 149 -16.96 11.59 -3.42
CA VAL A 149 -17.64 10.87 -2.32
C VAL A 149 -19.16 11.01 -2.48
N PRO A 150 -19.92 9.91 -2.49
CA PRO A 150 -21.38 9.96 -2.56
C PRO A 150 -21.99 10.72 -1.38
N ASP A 151 -23.01 11.53 -1.65
CA ASP A 151 -23.68 12.33 -0.62
C ASP A 151 -24.28 11.45 0.50
N ALA A 152 -24.76 10.25 0.17
CA ALA A 152 -25.24 9.30 1.17
C ALA A 152 -24.13 8.90 2.17
N ILE A 153 -22.89 8.79 1.72
CA ILE A 153 -21.72 8.50 2.57
C ILE A 153 -21.37 9.75 3.39
N LYS A 154 -21.26 10.92 2.76
CA LYS A 154 -20.96 12.18 3.46
C LYS A 154 -21.96 12.50 4.55
N LYS A 155 -23.25 12.33 4.26
CA LYS A 155 -24.36 12.61 5.18
C LYS A 155 -24.65 11.49 6.17
N ARG A 156 -23.90 10.40 6.11
CA ARG A 156 -24.07 9.21 6.96
C ARG A 156 -25.51 8.67 6.93
N ASN A 157 -26.09 8.60 5.75
CA ASN A 157 -27.49 8.26 5.55
C ASN A 157 -27.61 6.84 4.99
N LEU A 158 -27.92 5.87 5.86
CA LEU A 158 -28.07 4.47 5.47
C LEU A 158 -29.23 4.26 4.47
N THR A 159 -30.36 4.95 4.66
CA THR A 159 -31.48 4.91 3.70
C THR A 159 -31.06 5.43 2.33
N GLY A 160 -30.29 6.53 2.31
CA GLY A 160 -29.70 7.06 1.09
C GLY A 160 -28.72 6.08 0.45
N LEU A 161 -27.97 5.32 1.24
CA LEU A 161 -27.05 4.29 0.76
C LEU A 161 -27.83 3.11 0.15
N HIS A 162 -28.93 2.67 0.78
CA HIS A 162 -29.82 1.66 0.22
C HIS A 162 -30.42 2.10 -1.11
N ASN A 163 -30.86 3.36 -1.22
CA ASN A 163 -31.41 3.91 -2.47
C ASN A 163 -30.35 3.99 -3.57
N LEU A 164 -29.12 4.36 -3.21
CA LEU A 164 -28.00 4.45 -4.15
C LEU A 164 -27.65 3.08 -4.74
N PHE A 165 -27.71 2.03 -3.93
CA PHE A 165 -27.39 0.64 -4.29
C PHE A 165 -28.65 -0.25 -4.31
N SER A 166 -29.73 0.23 -4.89
CA SER A 166 -31.05 -0.41 -4.91
C SER A 166 -31.19 -1.59 -5.86
N LYS A 167 -30.27 -1.76 -6.81
CA LYS A 167 -30.31 -2.87 -7.77
C LYS A 167 -29.92 -4.20 -7.12
N ASP A 168 -30.31 -5.31 -7.76
CA ASP A 168 -29.88 -6.63 -7.33
C ASP A 168 -28.35 -6.76 -7.42
N VAL A 169 -27.75 -6.29 -8.52
CA VAL A 169 -26.31 -6.24 -8.73
C VAL A 169 -25.87 -4.80 -8.93
N ASN A 170 -24.99 -4.32 -8.04
CA ASN A 170 -24.49 -2.94 -8.08
C ASN A 170 -22.99 -2.97 -8.31
N PHE A 171 -22.55 -2.63 -9.53
CA PHE A 171 -21.15 -2.41 -9.83
C PHE A 171 -20.74 -1.03 -9.34
N VAL A 172 -19.58 -0.97 -8.71
CA VAL A 172 -19.07 0.27 -8.13
C VAL A 172 -17.56 0.38 -8.30
N ARG A 173 -17.12 1.57 -8.72
CA ARG A 173 -15.72 1.92 -8.78
C ARG A 173 -15.41 3.02 -7.76
N PHE A 174 -14.46 2.73 -6.87
CA PHE A 174 -13.88 3.66 -5.93
C PHE A 174 -12.36 3.64 -6.06
N ASN A 175 -11.73 4.80 -5.88
CA ASN A 175 -10.28 4.91 -5.68
C ASN A 175 -9.94 5.38 -4.27
N TRP A 176 -10.95 5.73 -3.49
CA TRP A 176 -10.78 6.36 -2.21
C TRP A 176 -11.16 5.42 -1.09
N ASP A 177 -10.53 5.64 0.04
CA ASP A 177 -10.98 5.05 1.28
C ASP A 177 -12.06 5.90 1.95
N PHE A 178 -13.22 5.33 2.10
CA PHE A 178 -14.33 5.95 2.82
C PHE A 178 -14.48 5.43 4.25
N THR A 179 -13.52 4.68 4.76
CA THR A 179 -13.60 4.05 6.08
C THR A 179 -13.83 5.06 7.19
N GLN A 180 -13.20 6.25 7.12
CA GLN A 180 -13.42 7.31 8.09
C GLN A 180 -14.87 7.83 8.08
N HIS A 181 -15.52 7.83 6.93
CA HIS A 181 -16.93 8.17 6.84
C HIS A 181 -17.79 7.06 7.45
N PHE A 182 -17.49 5.80 7.16
CA PHE A 182 -18.23 4.66 7.68
C PHE A 182 -18.12 4.51 9.19
N ARG A 183 -16.98 4.84 9.78
CA ARG A 183 -16.82 4.89 11.25
C ARG A 183 -17.87 5.76 11.96
N LYS A 184 -18.43 6.72 11.25
CA LYS A 184 -19.42 7.66 11.77
C LYS A 184 -20.86 7.21 11.53
N PHE A 185 -21.10 6.07 10.87
CA PHE A 185 -22.44 5.48 10.76
C PHE A 185 -22.76 4.69 12.02
N THR A 186 -23.90 4.97 12.64
CA THR A 186 -24.35 4.21 13.81
C THR A 186 -24.51 2.72 13.50
N GLU A 187 -25.02 2.42 12.31
CA GLU A 187 -25.23 1.06 11.83
C GLU A 187 -23.90 0.31 11.60
N ALA A 188 -22.85 1.02 11.19
CA ALA A 188 -21.54 0.41 11.05
C ALA A 188 -21.00 -0.09 12.38
N GLN A 189 -21.22 0.66 13.46
CA GLN A 189 -20.83 0.27 14.82
C GLN A 189 -21.57 -0.98 15.30
N ASN A 190 -22.83 -1.15 14.90
CA ASN A 190 -23.61 -2.33 15.25
C ASN A 190 -23.19 -3.58 14.48
N VAL A 191 -22.74 -3.41 13.24
CA VAL A 191 -22.41 -4.53 12.33
C VAL A 191 -20.91 -4.83 12.33
N ILE A 192 -20.09 -3.81 12.57
CA ILE A 192 -18.62 -3.90 12.66
C ILE A 192 -18.19 -3.15 13.92
N PRO A 193 -18.46 -3.69 15.14
CA PRO A 193 -18.24 -2.97 16.41
C PRO A 193 -16.81 -2.42 16.57
N TRP A 194 -15.82 -3.18 16.11
CA TRP A 194 -14.41 -2.81 16.18
C TRP A 194 -13.98 -1.71 15.17
N ILE A 195 -14.86 -1.28 14.25
CA ILE A 195 -14.52 -0.24 13.27
C ILE A 195 -14.13 1.09 13.91
N LEU A 196 -14.67 1.38 15.12
CA LEU A 196 -14.31 2.57 15.87
C LEU A 196 -13.08 2.39 16.75
N GLU A 197 -12.88 1.18 17.27
CA GLU A 197 -11.89 0.90 18.30
C GLU A 197 -10.49 0.68 17.70
N LEU A 198 -10.42 0.09 16.49
CA LEU A 198 -9.15 -0.18 15.85
C LEU A 198 -8.49 1.09 15.33
N HIS A 199 -7.17 1.16 15.52
CA HIS A 199 -6.37 2.11 14.79
C HIS A 199 -6.47 1.82 13.28
N TYR A 200 -6.22 2.84 12.48
CA TYR A 200 -6.35 2.76 11.02
C TYR A 200 -5.52 1.63 10.41
N ALA A 201 -4.27 1.49 10.85
CA ALA A 201 -3.37 0.44 10.40
C ALA A 201 -3.93 -0.97 10.68
N ASP A 202 -4.51 -1.17 11.87
CA ASP A 202 -5.08 -2.46 12.24
C ASP A 202 -6.37 -2.74 11.50
N LEU A 203 -7.17 -1.71 11.25
CA LEU A 203 -8.39 -1.81 10.45
C LEU A 203 -8.07 -2.24 9.01
N TYR A 204 -7.08 -1.62 8.37
CA TYR A 204 -6.64 -2.00 7.04
C TYR A 204 -6.08 -3.42 6.98
N SER A 205 -5.23 -3.76 7.93
CA SER A 205 -4.70 -5.10 8.08
C SER A 205 -5.83 -6.13 8.23
N THR A 206 -6.85 -5.82 9.05
CA THR A 206 -8.00 -6.69 9.24
C THR A 206 -8.81 -6.87 7.96
N PHE A 207 -9.11 -5.80 7.24
CA PHE A 207 -9.81 -5.90 5.95
C PHE A 207 -9.00 -6.70 4.93
N PHE A 208 -7.71 -6.44 4.84
CA PHE A 208 -6.86 -7.18 3.92
C PHE A 208 -6.91 -8.68 4.21
N HIS A 209 -6.66 -9.09 5.43
CA HIS A 209 -6.63 -10.50 5.80
C HIS A 209 -8.01 -11.18 5.78
N THR A 210 -9.09 -10.41 5.89
CA THR A 210 -10.46 -10.91 5.70
C THR A 210 -10.74 -11.25 4.24
N LEU A 211 -10.19 -10.48 3.32
CA LEU A 211 -10.47 -10.62 1.90
C LEU A 211 -9.39 -11.42 1.16
N PHE A 212 -8.10 -11.22 1.52
CA PHE A 212 -7.00 -11.61 0.68
C PHE A 212 -5.89 -12.39 1.39
N LYS A 213 -5.29 -13.27 0.64
CA LYS A 213 -3.95 -13.83 0.86
C LYS A 213 -3.24 -13.91 -0.50
N PRO A 214 -1.90 -13.87 -0.55
CA PRO A 214 -1.20 -14.08 -1.80
C PRO A 214 -1.52 -15.48 -2.37
N THR A 215 -1.55 -15.61 -3.70
CA THR A 215 -1.56 -16.93 -4.32
C THR A 215 -0.27 -17.67 -3.99
N LYS A 216 -0.30 -19.00 -4.10
CA LYS A 216 0.88 -19.82 -3.86
C LYS A 216 2.08 -19.35 -4.68
N SER A 217 1.86 -18.98 -5.94
CA SER A 217 2.94 -18.57 -6.83
C SER A 217 3.52 -17.18 -6.47
N ILE A 218 2.72 -16.25 -5.93
CA ILE A 218 3.22 -14.99 -5.39
C ILE A 218 3.99 -15.24 -4.08
N ASP A 219 3.45 -16.05 -3.18
CA ASP A 219 4.10 -16.38 -1.91
C ASP A 219 5.47 -17.05 -2.12
N GLU A 220 5.59 -17.94 -3.10
CA GLU A 220 6.87 -18.56 -3.48
C GLU A 220 7.88 -17.52 -4.00
N GLU A 221 7.46 -16.54 -4.81
CA GLU A 221 8.36 -15.49 -5.27
C GLU A 221 8.80 -14.55 -4.15
N VAL A 222 7.89 -14.21 -3.24
CA VAL A 222 8.23 -13.43 -2.04
C VAL A 222 9.24 -14.19 -1.18
N LYS A 223 9.01 -15.48 -0.92
CA LYS A 223 9.95 -16.34 -0.18
C LYS A 223 11.33 -16.39 -0.81
N MET A 224 11.43 -16.52 -2.14
CA MET A 224 12.73 -16.50 -2.84
C MET A 224 13.55 -15.22 -2.59
N VAL A 225 12.91 -14.11 -2.27
CA VAL A 225 13.57 -12.85 -1.89
C VAL A 225 13.91 -12.86 -0.41
N VAL A 226 12.91 -13.14 0.45
CA VAL A 226 12.97 -12.94 1.91
C VAL A 226 13.84 -14.02 2.58
N GLU A 227 13.78 -15.28 2.14
CA GLU A 227 14.56 -16.38 2.76
C GLU A 227 16.07 -16.26 2.58
N LYS A 228 16.53 -15.41 1.66
CA LYS A 228 17.94 -15.08 1.49
C LYS A 228 18.46 -14.07 2.53
N ALA A 229 17.56 -13.48 3.31
CA ALA A 229 17.85 -12.36 4.20
C ALA A 229 17.50 -12.71 5.65
N PRO A 230 18.47 -13.08 6.49
CA PRO A 230 18.24 -13.23 7.94
C PRO A 230 17.83 -11.91 8.61
N LYS A 231 18.19 -10.78 8.01
CA LYS A 231 17.76 -9.42 8.38
C LYS A 231 17.48 -8.65 7.09
N LEU A 232 16.30 -8.09 6.97
CA LEU A 232 15.85 -7.41 5.76
C LEU A 232 15.49 -5.94 6.05
N ALA A 233 16.19 -5.02 5.39
CA ALA A 233 15.85 -3.61 5.39
C ALA A 233 15.33 -3.19 4.01
N CYS A 234 14.20 -2.52 3.99
CA CYS A 234 13.53 -2.16 2.76
C CYS A 234 13.33 -0.65 2.63
N ALA A 235 13.44 -0.15 1.42
CA ALA A 235 13.01 1.21 1.07
C ALA A 235 11.92 1.15 0.01
N GLN A 236 10.81 1.82 0.25
CA GLN A 236 9.83 2.14 -0.79
C GLN A 236 10.05 3.56 -1.25
N ILE A 237 10.41 3.73 -2.52
CA ILE A 237 10.80 5.03 -3.09
C ILE A 237 9.89 5.36 -4.27
N ARG A 238 8.99 6.32 -4.06
CA ARG A 238 8.13 6.91 -5.08
C ARG A 238 8.80 8.18 -5.59
N MET A 239 9.28 8.16 -6.81
CA MET A 239 9.85 9.36 -7.45
C MET A 239 8.75 10.28 -7.97
N GLY A 240 7.72 9.72 -8.60
CA GLY A 240 6.75 10.49 -9.35
C GLY A 240 7.30 11.05 -10.66
N GLY A 241 6.60 12.02 -11.22
CA GLY A 241 6.99 12.66 -12.48
C GLY A 241 6.96 11.70 -13.68
N SER A 242 6.12 10.68 -13.64
CA SER A 242 6.02 9.69 -14.70
C SER A 242 5.48 10.33 -15.98
N ALA A 243 6.20 10.20 -17.09
CA ALA A 243 5.74 10.65 -18.41
C ALA A 243 4.46 9.95 -18.89
N THR A 244 4.09 8.83 -18.26
CA THR A 244 2.89 8.04 -18.60
C THR A 244 1.67 8.42 -17.79
N ILE A 245 1.84 9.24 -16.75
CA ILE A 245 0.77 9.68 -15.84
C ILE A 245 0.64 11.20 -15.96
N PRO A 246 -0.38 11.71 -16.65
CA PRO A 246 -0.59 13.15 -16.74
C PRO A 246 -0.78 13.77 -15.35
N GLY A 247 0.04 14.79 -15.02
CA GLY A 247 -0.05 15.48 -13.74
C GLY A 247 0.52 14.70 -12.54
N ASP A 248 1.33 13.67 -12.78
CA ASP A 248 2.05 12.98 -11.71
C ASP A 248 3.12 13.91 -11.10
N ASP A 249 2.89 14.35 -9.88
CA ASP A 249 3.81 15.22 -9.17
C ASP A 249 5.12 14.50 -8.82
N ILE A 250 6.20 15.29 -8.65
CA ILE A 250 7.45 14.77 -8.08
C ILE A 250 7.25 14.55 -6.58
N HIS A 251 7.35 13.30 -6.13
CA HIS A 251 7.17 12.91 -4.74
C HIS A 251 8.48 12.90 -3.95
N THR A 252 9.57 12.50 -4.61
CA THR A 252 10.90 12.44 -4.00
C THR A 252 11.93 13.07 -4.93
N THR A 253 12.74 13.99 -4.41
CA THR A 253 13.79 14.64 -5.17
C THR A 253 15.12 13.86 -5.08
N GLU A 254 16.04 14.11 -6.00
CA GLU A 254 17.38 13.51 -5.97
C GLU A 254 18.17 13.88 -4.70
N SER A 255 17.94 15.08 -4.15
CA SER A 255 18.58 15.50 -2.90
C SER A 255 18.11 14.67 -1.71
N GLN A 256 16.83 14.34 -1.66
CA GLN A 256 16.25 13.49 -0.61
C GLN A 256 16.70 12.02 -0.71
N LEU A 257 16.97 11.53 -1.91
CA LEU A 257 17.54 10.17 -2.10
C LEU A 257 18.85 9.96 -1.35
N LYS A 258 19.65 11.00 -1.17
CA LYS A 258 20.93 10.89 -0.45
C LYS A 258 20.74 10.38 0.97
N ASP A 259 19.75 10.87 1.67
CA ASP A 259 19.47 10.45 3.06
C ASP A 259 19.05 8.97 3.12
N ILE A 260 18.27 8.53 2.13
CA ILE A 260 17.89 7.13 2.00
C ILE A 260 19.12 6.26 1.75
N TRP A 261 20.01 6.65 0.80
CA TRP A 261 21.22 5.88 0.49
C TRP A 261 22.17 5.79 1.68
N ILE A 262 22.36 6.88 2.43
CA ILE A 262 23.18 6.89 3.64
C ILE A 262 22.61 5.88 4.65
N MET A 263 21.30 5.93 4.91
CA MET A 263 20.65 5.02 5.86
C MET A 263 20.75 3.57 5.43
N LEU A 264 20.51 3.27 4.15
CA LEU A 264 20.64 1.91 3.63
C LEU A 264 22.07 1.39 3.72
N LYS A 265 23.09 2.24 3.51
CA LYS A 265 24.49 1.87 3.73
C LYS A 265 24.82 1.57 5.17
N VAL A 266 24.27 2.34 6.12
CA VAL A 266 24.40 2.06 7.55
C VAL A 266 23.77 0.73 7.91
N LEU A 267 22.58 0.42 7.37
CA LEU A 267 21.91 -0.87 7.59
C LEU A 267 22.70 -2.02 6.95
N GLU A 268 23.22 -1.85 5.74
CA GLU A 268 24.07 -2.83 5.08
C GLU A 268 25.32 -3.14 5.93
N SER A 269 25.96 -2.14 6.52
CA SER A 269 27.11 -2.32 7.41
C SER A 269 26.77 -3.08 8.72
N LYS A 270 25.48 -3.11 9.08
CA LYS A 270 24.93 -3.91 10.21
C LYS A 270 24.44 -5.29 9.76
N ASN A 271 24.87 -5.76 8.59
CA ASN A 271 24.53 -7.05 7.98
C ASN A 271 23.04 -7.22 7.59
N TYR A 272 22.34 -6.12 7.24
CA TYR A 272 21.06 -6.23 6.59
C TYR A 272 21.24 -6.50 5.10
N ASN A 273 20.40 -7.37 4.56
CA ASN A 273 20.13 -7.40 3.13
C ASN A 273 19.16 -6.24 2.81
N ILE A 274 19.34 -5.66 1.65
CA ILE A 274 18.58 -4.46 1.26
C ILE A 274 17.62 -4.80 0.13
N PHE A 275 16.38 -4.30 0.23
CA PHE A 275 15.40 -4.39 -0.84
C PHE A 275 14.87 -3.00 -1.16
N VAL A 276 14.79 -2.66 -2.47
CA VAL A 276 14.30 -1.36 -2.93
C VAL A 276 13.12 -1.56 -3.88
N ALA A 277 11.91 -1.19 -3.41
CA ALA A 277 10.72 -1.07 -4.22
C ALA A 277 10.60 0.36 -4.75
N THR A 278 10.51 0.54 -6.06
CA THR A 278 10.45 1.86 -6.68
C THR A 278 9.71 1.84 -8.01
N ASP A 279 9.14 2.98 -8.39
CA ASP A 279 8.56 3.26 -9.71
C ASP A 279 9.60 3.75 -10.73
N SER A 280 10.85 3.94 -10.32
CA SER A 280 11.90 4.57 -11.11
C SER A 280 13.03 3.60 -11.47
N LYS A 281 13.26 3.46 -12.78
CA LYS A 281 14.44 2.73 -13.27
C LYS A 281 15.75 3.39 -12.81
N TYR A 282 15.79 4.72 -12.75
CA TYR A 282 16.94 5.46 -12.27
C TYR A 282 17.31 5.08 -10.83
N VAL A 283 16.34 5.09 -9.93
CA VAL A 283 16.55 4.70 -8.52
C VAL A 283 17.05 3.27 -8.40
N ARG A 284 16.50 2.35 -9.21
CA ARG A 284 16.95 0.96 -9.21
C ARG A 284 18.40 0.82 -9.70
N ASP A 285 18.77 1.54 -10.76
CA ASP A 285 20.13 1.49 -11.28
C ASP A 285 21.11 2.11 -10.26
N GLN A 286 20.71 3.16 -9.54
CA GLN A 286 21.49 3.71 -8.43
C GLN A 286 21.63 2.69 -7.28
N ALA A 287 20.56 2.01 -6.88
CA ALA A 287 20.61 0.99 -5.84
C ALA A 287 21.67 -0.08 -6.15
N LYS A 288 21.73 -0.55 -7.41
CA LYS A 288 22.74 -1.54 -7.87
C LYS A 288 24.18 -1.01 -7.79
N LEU A 289 24.37 0.29 -7.96
CA LEU A 289 25.70 0.90 -7.87
C LEU A 289 26.14 1.13 -6.43
N PHE A 290 25.21 1.44 -5.54
CA PHE A 290 25.51 1.83 -4.17
C PHE A 290 25.48 0.66 -3.16
N LEU A 291 24.68 -0.38 -3.41
CA LEU A 291 24.43 -1.44 -2.44
C LEU A 291 25.02 -2.78 -2.91
N ASN A 292 25.74 -3.45 -2.01
CA ASN A 292 26.36 -4.76 -2.30
C ASN A 292 25.41 -5.92 -1.97
N ASN A 293 24.59 -5.78 -0.92
CA ASN A 293 23.66 -6.80 -0.44
C ASN A 293 22.22 -6.54 -0.94
N LEU A 294 22.08 -6.04 -2.18
CA LEU A 294 20.79 -5.75 -2.78
C LEU A 294 20.06 -7.02 -3.23
N LEU A 295 18.86 -7.19 -2.74
CA LEU A 295 17.92 -8.21 -3.21
C LEU A 295 16.94 -7.59 -4.22
N GLU A 296 16.53 -8.37 -5.21
CA GLU A 296 15.64 -7.91 -6.26
C GLU A 296 14.54 -8.92 -6.56
N ALA A 297 13.32 -8.42 -6.75
CA ALA A 297 12.26 -9.17 -7.40
C ALA A 297 12.43 -9.16 -8.92
N LYS A 298 11.95 -10.19 -9.59
CA LYS A 298 11.97 -10.31 -11.05
C LYS A 298 10.89 -9.41 -11.68
N GLY A 299 11.08 -9.03 -12.93
CA GLY A 299 10.10 -8.31 -13.73
C GLY A 299 10.45 -6.85 -13.98
N ARG A 300 9.68 -6.23 -14.87
CA ARG A 300 9.82 -4.82 -15.25
C ARG A 300 9.38 -3.92 -14.09
N ILE A 301 10.07 -2.78 -13.90
CA ILE A 301 9.57 -1.72 -13.04
C ILE A 301 8.37 -1.06 -13.73
N LEU A 302 7.29 -0.94 -12.98
CA LEU A 302 6.02 -0.46 -13.49
C LEU A 302 5.26 0.26 -12.39
N HIS A 303 4.55 1.33 -12.75
CA HIS A 303 3.48 1.90 -11.94
C HIS A 303 2.13 1.42 -12.46
N ILE A 304 1.27 0.87 -11.59
CA ILE A 304 -0.04 0.33 -11.96
C ILE A 304 -1.06 1.46 -12.01
N ASP A 305 -1.00 2.27 -13.02
CA ASP A 305 -2.06 3.22 -13.33
C ASP A 305 -2.04 3.53 -14.83
N TRP A 306 -3.01 4.33 -15.29
CA TRP A 306 -3.06 4.93 -16.61
C TRP A 306 -2.41 4.11 -17.75
N ASN A 307 -2.99 2.93 -18.06
CA ASN A 307 -2.69 2.17 -19.27
C ASN A 307 -1.20 2.10 -19.65
N PRO A 308 -0.32 1.51 -18.82
CA PRO A 308 1.05 1.30 -19.24
C PRO A 308 1.06 0.48 -20.54
N LYS A 309 1.94 0.85 -21.46
CA LYS A 309 2.06 0.21 -22.78
C LYS A 309 3.39 -0.50 -22.90
N GLY A 310 3.45 -1.48 -23.80
CA GLY A 310 4.66 -2.17 -24.20
C GLY A 310 4.86 -3.54 -23.59
N ASP A 311 5.95 -4.18 -23.96
CA ASP A 311 6.27 -5.54 -23.55
C ASP A 311 6.56 -5.68 -22.06
N GLY A 312 6.28 -6.85 -21.50
CA GLY A 312 6.58 -7.18 -20.10
C GLY A 312 5.57 -6.61 -19.09
N LEU A 313 4.39 -6.18 -19.50
CA LEU A 313 3.35 -5.65 -18.60
C LEU A 313 2.94 -6.66 -17.54
N ALA A 314 2.63 -7.90 -17.94
CA ALA A 314 2.23 -8.95 -17.00
C ALA A 314 3.32 -9.22 -15.95
N SER A 315 4.59 -9.27 -16.37
CA SER A 315 5.71 -9.40 -15.42
C SER A 315 5.91 -8.18 -14.54
N GLY A 316 5.59 -6.99 -15.05
CA GLY A 316 5.64 -5.75 -14.29
C GLY A 316 4.54 -5.68 -13.22
N TYR A 317 3.31 -6.04 -13.58
CA TYR A 317 2.21 -6.13 -12.60
C TYR A 317 2.49 -7.16 -11.51
N ARG A 318 2.96 -8.35 -11.91
CA ARG A 318 3.36 -9.39 -10.97
C ARG A 318 4.44 -8.88 -10.02
N ARG A 319 5.46 -8.20 -10.55
CA ARG A 319 6.50 -7.59 -9.74
C ARG A 319 5.96 -6.60 -8.71
N VAL A 320 5.04 -5.71 -9.10
CA VAL A 320 4.44 -4.74 -8.16
C VAL A 320 3.81 -5.47 -6.97
N VAL A 321 3.10 -6.59 -7.22
CA VAL A 321 2.50 -7.38 -6.15
C VAL A 321 3.55 -8.07 -5.28
N VAL A 322 4.61 -8.62 -5.88
CA VAL A 322 5.74 -9.21 -5.14
C VAL A 322 6.44 -8.16 -4.30
N ASP A 323 6.78 -6.99 -4.88
CA ASP A 323 7.40 -5.87 -4.16
C ASP A 323 6.54 -5.44 -2.95
N PHE A 324 5.22 -5.38 -3.13
CA PHE A 324 4.27 -5.07 -2.05
C PHE A 324 4.37 -6.08 -0.89
N PHE A 325 4.34 -7.38 -1.20
CA PHE A 325 4.42 -8.41 -0.16
C PHE A 325 5.80 -8.52 0.47
N VAL A 326 6.89 -8.25 -0.26
CA VAL A 326 8.24 -8.17 0.35
C VAL A 326 8.30 -7.05 1.38
N LEU A 327 7.75 -5.87 1.07
CA LEU A 327 7.69 -4.75 2.03
C LEU A 327 6.95 -5.11 3.33
N THR A 328 5.97 -6.02 3.27
CA THR A 328 5.26 -6.49 4.48
C THR A 328 6.09 -7.44 5.36
N LYS A 329 7.30 -7.79 4.96
CA LYS A 329 8.18 -8.74 5.66
C LYS A 329 9.49 -8.11 6.16
N CYS A 330 9.69 -6.81 5.95
CA CYS A 330 10.93 -6.14 6.29
C CYS A 330 11.03 -5.88 7.80
N ASP A 331 12.22 -6.07 8.36
CA ASP A 331 12.52 -5.71 9.74
C ASP A 331 12.67 -4.20 9.91
N VAL A 332 13.29 -3.55 8.92
CA VAL A 332 13.41 -2.09 8.84
C VAL A 332 12.74 -1.59 7.57
N LEU A 333 11.89 -0.56 7.68
CA LEU A 333 11.14 -0.02 6.55
C LEU A 333 11.35 1.49 6.43
N ILE A 334 11.86 1.93 5.27
CA ILE A 334 12.00 3.34 4.90
C ILE A 334 10.91 3.66 3.87
N LEU A 335 10.14 4.70 4.12
CA LEU A 335 9.02 5.11 3.28
C LEU A 335 9.23 6.50 2.71
N THR A 336 8.87 6.66 1.45
CA THR A 336 8.54 7.96 0.88
C THR A 336 7.01 8.13 0.83
N LYS A 337 6.54 9.35 0.58
CA LYS A 337 5.12 9.65 0.49
C LYS A 337 4.46 8.87 -0.66
N SER A 338 3.82 7.75 -0.33
CA SER A 338 3.16 6.87 -1.29
C SER A 338 2.18 5.93 -0.61
N GLY A 339 0.97 5.89 -1.12
CA GLY A 339 -0.03 4.95 -0.65
C GLY A 339 0.39 3.49 -0.70
N PHE A 340 1.16 3.11 -1.68
CA PHE A 340 1.71 1.76 -1.81
C PHE A 340 2.56 1.36 -0.60
N GLY A 341 3.49 2.23 -0.19
CA GLY A 341 4.34 2.00 0.96
C GLY A 341 3.58 2.05 2.29
N ILE A 342 2.66 3.00 2.43
CA ILE A 342 1.83 3.15 3.62
C ILE A 342 0.98 1.89 3.85
N MET A 343 0.34 1.36 2.81
CA MET A 343 -0.47 0.15 2.93
C MET A 343 0.39 -1.08 3.25
N ALA A 344 1.57 -1.22 2.65
CA ALA A 344 2.51 -2.28 2.99
C ALA A 344 2.94 -2.19 4.47
N ALA A 345 3.18 -0.98 4.97
CA ALA A 345 3.51 -0.73 6.38
C ALA A 345 2.37 -1.10 7.32
N TYR A 346 1.11 -0.85 6.95
CA TYR A 346 -0.04 -1.30 7.75
C TYR A 346 -0.12 -2.81 7.89
N LEU A 347 0.28 -3.55 6.86
CA LEU A 347 0.28 -5.01 6.87
C LEU A 347 1.53 -5.60 7.54
N ASN A 348 2.61 -4.82 7.67
CA ASN A 348 3.84 -5.27 8.32
C ASN A 348 3.73 -5.13 9.84
N THR A 349 3.31 -6.20 10.50
CA THR A 349 3.19 -6.25 11.97
C THR A 349 4.51 -6.58 12.68
N ASN A 350 5.54 -6.99 11.93
CA ASN A 350 6.83 -7.43 12.46
C ASN A 350 7.95 -6.39 12.31
N VAL A 351 7.66 -5.24 11.69
CA VAL A 351 8.64 -4.17 11.52
C VAL A 351 9.15 -3.68 12.88
N THR A 352 10.47 -3.66 13.05
CA THR A 352 11.14 -3.23 14.30
C THR A 352 11.49 -1.75 14.26
N GLU A 353 11.85 -1.23 13.10
CA GLU A 353 12.19 0.18 12.89
C GLU A 353 11.54 0.69 11.62
N MET A 354 11.00 1.90 11.66
CA MET A 354 10.40 2.54 10.49
C MET A 354 10.81 4.00 10.40
N TYR A 355 11.06 4.46 9.17
CA TYR A 355 11.45 5.83 8.88
C TYR A 355 10.59 6.39 7.75
N CYS A 356 10.08 7.60 7.94
CA CYS A 356 9.32 8.35 6.97
C CYS A 356 10.18 9.49 6.42
N LEU A 357 10.34 9.56 5.10
CA LEU A 357 11.04 10.66 4.44
C LEU A 357 10.17 11.91 4.44
N THR A 358 10.69 12.99 5.02
CA THR A 358 10.04 14.30 5.07
C THR A 358 10.90 15.34 4.36
N GLN A 359 10.48 16.62 4.41
CA GLN A 359 11.32 17.73 3.95
C GLN A 359 12.57 17.91 4.83
N ASP A 360 12.49 17.51 6.10
CA ASP A 360 13.58 17.61 7.08
C ASP A 360 14.49 16.36 7.09
N GLY A 361 14.30 15.43 6.16
CA GLY A 361 15.02 14.16 6.05
C GLY A 361 14.26 12.97 6.59
N LEU A 362 14.97 11.89 6.94
CA LEU A 362 14.38 10.67 7.47
C LEU A 362 14.02 10.82 8.95
N MET A 363 12.74 10.72 9.25
CA MET A 363 12.21 10.81 10.60
C MET A 363 11.71 9.44 11.09
N PRO A 364 12.04 9.03 12.34
CA PRO A 364 11.45 7.84 12.92
C PRO A 364 9.93 7.92 12.92
N CYS A 365 9.28 6.87 12.45
CA CYS A 365 7.83 6.75 12.45
C CYS A 365 7.39 5.32 12.79
N SER A 366 6.10 5.06 12.77
CA SER A 366 5.53 3.74 12.96
C SER A 366 4.29 3.59 12.10
N ARG A 367 3.77 2.37 11.95
CA ARG A 367 2.50 2.13 11.26
C ARG A 367 1.33 2.94 11.85
N TYR A 368 1.44 3.39 13.10
CA TYR A 368 0.42 4.17 13.79
C TYR A 368 0.60 5.69 13.67
N THR A 369 1.79 6.16 13.29
CA THR A 369 2.12 7.59 13.20
C THR A 369 2.42 8.06 11.79
N ILE A 370 2.32 7.20 10.78
CA ILE A 370 2.58 7.56 9.36
C ILE A 370 1.79 8.79 8.93
N HIS A 371 0.53 8.93 9.40
CA HIS A 371 -0.33 10.06 9.04
C HIS A 371 0.15 11.41 9.55
N ASP A 372 0.94 11.42 10.63
CA ASP A 372 1.53 12.65 11.15
C ASP A 372 2.55 13.23 10.16
N TYR A 373 3.16 12.36 9.34
CA TYR A 373 4.16 12.74 8.34
C TYR A 373 3.58 12.90 6.94
N TYR A 374 2.54 12.14 6.61
CA TYR A 374 1.90 12.13 5.28
C TYR A 374 0.40 12.44 5.39
N PRO A 375 0.04 13.65 5.83
CA PRO A 375 -1.37 14.04 5.94
C PRO A 375 -2.02 14.06 4.55
N GLY A 376 -3.24 13.53 4.46
CA GLY A 376 -4.04 13.55 3.23
C GLY A 376 -3.71 12.45 2.21
N ASP A 377 -2.71 11.59 2.46
CA ASP A 377 -2.45 10.46 1.60
C ASP A 377 -3.33 9.25 1.95
N LEU A 378 -3.93 8.65 0.93
CA LEU A 378 -4.74 7.43 0.92
C LEU A 378 -6.02 7.44 1.73
N LEU A 379 -6.05 8.11 2.85
CA LEU A 379 -6.94 7.70 3.92
C LEU A 379 -7.88 8.80 4.36
N SER A 380 -7.71 9.98 3.82
CA SER A 380 -8.66 11.06 4.02
C SER A 380 -8.55 12.02 2.86
N PRO A 381 -9.50 12.04 1.95
CA PRO A 381 -9.62 13.15 1.02
C PRO A 381 -9.98 14.47 1.73
N TYR A 382 -10.19 14.47 3.06
CA TYR A 382 -10.56 15.68 3.84
C TYR A 382 -10.27 15.52 5.33
#